data_dc672fb0ab9bdf9c04aea5c735fc65f3
#
_entry.id   dc672fb0ab9bdf9c04aea5c735fc65f3
#
_cell.length_a   1.000
_cell.length_b   1.000
_cell.length_c   1.000
_cell.angle_alpha   90.00
_cell.angle_beta   90.00
_cell.angle_gamma   90.00
#
_symmetry.space_group_name_H-M   'P 1'
#
loop_
_entity.id
_entity.type
_entity.pdbx_description
1 polymer ?
#
loop_
_entity_poly.entity_id
_entity_poly.type
_entity_poly.pdbx_seq_one_letter_code
_entity_poly.pdbx_strand_id
1 'polypeptide(L)'
;NLLGDPEPFWQAPLYPYFLGLLCWLFPDSSFIAIRIVQAILGAISCGLIFLIARKSFNEIVGKIAAIFAAGYGTFIYFDGELLSTPVEIFLNLLLLLRLQIATERDRVNDWVFVGIITGLSAITRPNILLFAGAVLIWVLGQRRYWVETNSPPAQADDANATRNISRSTYVRGLFLTISIVAVILPISARNYVIGNDPVLISSNGGINFYIGNNAAYDSTVAIHPGLHWENLVMEPVRADHKTPSERSTYFVHAGLDYILEQPVDYGILLGKKLWLFWNGSEIKRNAAIYYLRNHSTILSTLMWEHLISFPFGLISPLALIGLVLTWRHRSPLISILRLYALSYILSVVIFFV
;
A
#
# COMPACT_ATOMS: atom_id res chain seq x y z
N ASN A 1 -20.07 16.33 -9.38
CA ASN A 1 -20.51 15.65 -8.20
C ASN A 1 -22.01 15.37 -8.30
N LEU A 2 -22.42 14.13 -8.51
CA LEU A 2 -23.83 13.73 -8.56
C LEU A 2 -24.53 13.87 -7.19
N LEU A 3 -23.81 14.21 -6.14
CA LEU A 3 -24.18 14.00 -4.75
C LEU A 3 -24.05 15.25 -3.86
N GLY A 4 -24.01 16.45 -4.42
CA GLY A 4 -23.86 17.69 -3.66
C GLY A 4 -22.39 18.19 -3.60
N ASP A 5 -22.07 18.99 -2.60
CA ASP A 5 -20.76 19.63 -2.49
C ASP A 5 -19.62 18.60 -2.43
N PRO A 6 -18.52 18.83 -3.17
CA PRO A 6 -17.36 17.94 -3.13
C PRO A 6 -16.82 17.90 -1.69
N GLU A 7 -16.73 16.70 -1.11
CA GLU A 7 -16.03 16.56 0.16
C GLU A 7 -14.55 16.87 -0.04
N PRO A 8 -14.05 17.94 0.57
CA PRO A 8 -12.64 18.25 0.48
C PRO A 8 -11.85 17.13 1.15
N PHE A 9 -10.69 16.80 0.60
CA PHE A 9 -9.74 15.85 1.17
C PHE A 9 -10.22 14.39 1.21
N TRP A 10 -11.24 14.03 0.41
CA TRP A 10 -11.77 12.67 0.36
C TRP A 10 -10.70 11.64 -0.02
N GLN A 11 -9.90 11.94 -1.05
CA GLN A 11 -8.84 11.06 -1.55
C GLN A 11 -7.44 11.58 -1.21
N ALA A 12 -6.49 10.65 -1.11
CA ALA A 12 -5.07 10.96 -0.98
C ALA A 12 -4.59 11.78 -2.20
N PRO A 13 -3.84 12.90 -2.00
CA PRO A 13 -3.72 13.96 -2.98
C PRO A 13 -2.68 13.73 -4.09
N LEU A 14 -1.73 12.79 -3.96
CA LEU A 14 -0.64 12.68 -4.94
C LEU A 14 -1.16 12.34 -6.34
N TYR A 15 -2.11 11.41 -6.43
CA TYR A 15 -2.64 11.01 -7.74
C TYR A 15 -3.45 12.13 -8.41
N PRO A 16 -4.37 12.84 -7.74
CA PRO A 16 -4.98 14.05 -8.29
C PRO A 16 -3.97 15.10 -8.76
N TYR A 17 -2.88 15.32 -8.03
CA TYR A 17 -1.82 16.25 -8.47
C TYR A 17 -1.06 15.73 -9.69
N PHE A 18 -0.77 14.43 -9.74
CA PHE A 18 -0.19 13.79 -10.91
C PHE A 18 -1.08 13.96 -12.15
N LEU A 19 -2.38 13.72 -12.03
CA LEU A 19 -3.34 13.96 -13.11
C LEU A 19 -3.37 15.44 -13.53
N GLY A 20 -3.46 16.36 -12.55
CA GLY A 20 -3.47 17.80 -12.80
C GLY A 20 -2.23 18.29 -13.56
N LEU A 21 -1.05 17.77 -13.21
CA LEU A 21 0.19 18.06 -13.89
C LEU A 21 0.16 17.60 -15.36
N LEU A 22 -0.29 16.37 -15.61
CA LEU A 22 -0.36 15.83 -16.98
C LEU A 22 -1.44 16.53 -17.82
N CYS A 23 -2.58 16.88 -17.23
CA CYS A 23 -3.59 17.68 -17.90
C CYS A 23 -3.08 19.10 -18.27
N TRP A 24 -2.24 19.68 -17.41
CA TRP A 24 -1.62 20.97 -17.69
C TRP A 24 -0.57 20.89 -18.80
N LEU A 25 0.25 19.82 -18.80
CA LEU A 25 1.28 19.63 -19.83
C LEU A 25 0.71 19.22 -21.20
N PHE A 26 -0.41 18.50 -21.21
CA PHE A 26 -1.01 17.90 -22.41
C PHE A 26 -2.53 18.19 -22.48
N PRO A 27 -2.97 19.45 -22.60
CA PRO A 27 -4.38 19.84 -22.49
C PRO A 27 -5.27 19.12 -23.53
N ASP A 28 -4.81 18.96 -24.77
CA ASP A 28 -5.60 18.37 -25.87
C ASP A 28 -5.60 16.82 -25.89
N SER A 29 -4.66 16.18 -25.18
CA SER A 29 -4.47 14.71 -25.20
C SER A 29 -4.21 14.12 -23.81
N SER A 30 -4.73 14.75 -22.77
CA SER A 30 -4.43 14.42 -21.37
C SER A 30 -4.71 12.96 -21.02
N PHE A 31 -5.84 12.39 -21.44
CA PHE A 31 -6.18 10.98 -21.15
C PHE A 31 -5.20 9.97 -21.78
N ILE A 32 -4.72 10.27 -22.99
CA ILE A 32 -3.73 9.43 -23.68
C ILE A 32 -2.37 9.58 -22.99
N ALA A 33 -1.96 10.83 -22.69
CA ALA A 33 -0.72 11.11 -22.01
C ALA A 33 -0.63 10.42 -20.63
N ILE A 34 -1.72 10.47 -19.84
CA ILE A 34 -1.80 9.80 -18.54
C ILE A 34 -1.58 8.29 -18.71
N ARG A 35 -2.29 7.63 -19.64
CA ARG A 35 -2.14 6.19 -19.87
C ARG A 35 -0.74 5.81 -20.35
N ILE A 36 -0.13 6.61 -21.22
CA ILE A 36 1.25 6.38 -21.68
C ILE A 36 2.22 6.48 -20.48
N VAL A 37 2.10 7.50 -19.66
CA VAL A 37 2.97 7.67 -18.47
C VAL A 37 2.75 6.51 -17.49
N GLN A 38 1.51 6.10 -17.25
CA GLN A 38 1.22 4.95 -16.39
C GLN A 38 1.81 3.64 -16.95
N ALA A 39 1.70 3.40 -18.26
CA ALA A 39 2.32 2.24 -18.92
C ALA A 39 3.85 2.25 -18.80
N ILE A 40 4.49 3.43 -18.90
CA ILE A 40 5.92 3.59 -18.66
C ILE A 40 6.26 3.25 -17.20
N LEU A 41 5.48 3.72 -16.23
CA LEU A 41 5.65 3.37 -14.82
C LEU A 41 5.49 1.87 -14.58
N GLY A 42 4.52 1.21 -15.25
CA GLY A 42 4.33 -0.24 -15.22
C GLY A 42 5.56 -1.00 -15.76
N ALA A 43 6.10 -0.57 -16.91
CA ALA A 43 7.30 -1.15 -17.46
C ALA A 43 8.53 -0.98 -16.55
N ILE A 44 8.71 0.21 -15.95
CA ILE A 44 9.77 0.46 -14.96
C ILE A 44 9.55 -0.43 -13.73
N SER A 45 8.31 -0.63 -13.30
CA SER A 45 7.94 -1.49 -12.16
C SER A 45 8.38 -2.94 -12.38
N CYS A 46 8.26 -3.48 -13.61
CA CYS A 46 8.81 -4.80 -13.94
C CYS A 46 10.34 -4.84 -13.79
N GLY A 47 11.03 -3.77 -14.19
CA GLY A 47 12.48 -3.62 -13.99
C GLY A 47 12.86 -3.53 -12.48
N LEU A 48 12.06 -2.84 -11.67
CA LEU A 48 12.26 -2.77 -10.21
C LEU A 48 12.08 -4.16 -9.57
N ILE A 49 11.08 -4.94 -9.98
CA ILE A 49 10.86 -6.31 -9.52
C ILE A 49 12.08 -7.18 -9.85
N PHE A 50 12.64 -7.07 -11.08
CA PHE A 50 13.89 -7.74 -11.43
C PHE A 50 15.01 -7.41 -10.46
N LEU A 51 15.26 -6.13 -10.21
CA LEU A 51 16.34 -5.67 -9.35
C LEU A 51 16.18 -6.12 -7.89
N ILE A 52 14.98 -6.03 -7.35
CA ILE A 52 14.63 -6.46 -5.98
C ILE A 52 14.85 -7.96 -5.83
N ALA A 53 14.32 -8.76 -6.76
CA ALA A 53 14.41 -10.21 -6.68
C ALA A 53 15.84 -10.70 -6.94
N ARG A 54 16.57 -10.11 -7.92
CA ARG A 54 17.98 -10.39 -8.15
C ARG A 54 18.83 -10.13 -6.91
N LYS A 55 18.55 -9.04 -6.22
CA LYS A 55 19.27 -8.62 -5.02
C LYS A 55 18.97 -9.53 -3.81
N SER A 56 17.72 -9.97 -3.68
CA SER A 56 17.29 -10.82 -2.56
C SER A 56 17.67 -12.29 -2.73
N PHE A 57 17.74 -12.77 -3.97
CA PHE A 57 17.98 -14.17 -4.33
C PHE A 57 19.12 -14.31 -5.34
N ASN A 58 18.82 -14.26 -6.64
CA ASN A 58 19.80 -14.34 -7.73
C ASN A 58 19.21 -13.80 -9.04
N GLU A 59 20.04 -13.78 -10.09
CA GLU A 59 19.67 -13.24 -11.39
C GLU A 59 18.54 -14.03 -12.08
N ILE A 60 18.54 -15.37 -11.94
CA ILE A 60 17.52 -16.24 -12.56
C ILE A 60 16.14 -15.94 -11.92
N VAL A 61 16.07 -15.88 -10.59
CA VAL A 61 14.85 -15.52 -9.88
C VAL A 61 14.39 -14.12 -10.27
N GLY A 62 15.31 -13.16 -10.42
CA GLY A 62 15.00 -11.82 -10.89
C GLY A 62 14.34 -11.82 -12.27
N LYS A 63 14.92 -12.55 -13.24
CA LYS A 63 14.37 -12.67 -14.61
C LYS A 63 12.98 -13.30 -14.60
N ILE A 64 12.80 -14.40 -13.86
CA ILE A 64 11.51 -15.08 -13.75
C ILE A 64 10.46 -14.14 -13.15
N ALA A 65 10.77 -13.46 -12.03
CA ALA A 65 9.85 -12.54 -11.39
C ALA A 65 9.44 -11.37 -12.31
N ALA A 66 10.38 -10.81 -13.07
CA ALA A 66 10.09 -9.74 -14.03
C ALA A 66 9.21 -10.21 -15.20
N ILE A 67 9.44 -11.42 -15.73
CA ILE A 67 8.62 -12.00 -16.80
C ILE A 67 7.18 -12.23 -16.28
N PHE A 68 7.02 -12.78 -15.08
CA PHE A 68 5.69 -12.94 -14.46
C PHE A 68 5.02 -11.59 -14.25
N ALA A 69 5.74 -10.56 -13.79
CA ALA A 69 5.19 -9.22 -13.62
C ALA A 69 4.76 -8.59 -14.95
N ALA A 70 5.57 -8.71 -16.00
CA ALA A 70 5.23 -8.21 -17.33
C ALA A 70 4.03 -8.94 -17.96
N GLY A 71 3.85 -10.22 -17.66
CA GLY A 71 2.67 -11.02 -18.06
C GLY A 71 1.50 -10.94 -17.09
N TYR A 72 1.58 -10.11 -16.05
CA TYR A 72 0.50 -9.99 -15.06
C TYR A 72 -0.63 -9.11 -15.61
N GLY A 73 -1.64 -9.72 -16.20
CA GLY A 73 -2.72 -9.02 -16.91
C GLY A 73 -3.42 -7.95 -16.09
N THR A 74 -3.54 -8.15 -14.77
CA THR A 74 -4.11 -7.15 -13.86
C THR A 74 -3.26 -5.87 -13.79
N PHE A 75 -1.92 -5.95 -13.88
CA PHE A 75 -1.06 -4.76 -13.96
C PHE A 75 -1.33 -3.99 -15.26
N ILE A 76 -1.37 -4.70 -16.39
CA ILE A 76 -1.67 -4.11 -17.70
C ILE A 76 -3.05 -3.43 -17.70
N TYR A 77 -4.05 -4.06 -17.07
CA TYR A 77 -5.37 -3.49 -16.90
C TYR A 77 -5.31 -2.15 -16.13
N PHE A 78 -4.68 -2.15 -14.95
CA PHE A 78 -4.60 -0.94 -14.12
C PHE A 78 -3.74 0.16 -14.73
N ASP A 79 -2.72 -0.16 -15.53
CA ASP A 79 -1.94 0.84 -16.28
C ASP A 79 -2.81 1.59 -17.29
N GLY A 80 -3.88 0.95 -17.80
CA GLY A 80 -4.85 1.57 -18.70
C GLY A 80 -5.95 2.37 -17.99
N GLU A 81 -6.16 2.14 -16.69
CA GLU A 81 -7.23 2.80 -15.91
C GLU A 81 -6.71 4.09 -15.24
N LEU A 82 -7.63 5.07 -15.09
CA LEU A 82 -7.31 6.34 -14.40
C LEU A 82 -7.41 6.17 -12.88
N LEU A 83 -6.55 5.33 -12.33
CA LEU A 83 -6.48 4.99 -10.91
C LEU A 83 -5.06 5.20 -10.35
N SER A 84 -4.96 5.39 -9.05
CA SER A 84 -3.68 5.58 -8.37
C SER A 84 -2.78 4.34 -8.34
N THR A 85 -3.32 3.17 -8.69
CA THR A 85 -2.66 1.86 -8.57
C THR A 85 -1.29 1.78 -9.26
N PRO A 86 -1.08 2.25 -10.52
CA PRO A 86 0.24 2.20 -11.15
C PRO A 86 1.29 3.04 -10.42
N VAL A 87 0.90 4.23 -9.94
CA VAL A 87 1.78 5.13 -9.18
C VAL A 87 2.12 4.51 -7.82
N GLU A 88 1.13 3.92 -7.14
CA GLU A 88 1.32 3.23 -5.86
C GLU A 88 2.30 2.04 -6.01
N ILE A 89 2.09 1.17 -6.99
CA ILE A 89 2.96 0.00 -7.23
C ILE A 89 4.39 0.46 -7.51
N PHE A 90 4.57 1.45 -8.38
CA PHE A 90 5.88 2.00 -8.69
C PHE A 90 6.59 2.55 -7.45
N LEU A 91 5.91 3.37 -6.64
CA LEU A 91 6.48 3.95 -5.42
C LEU A 91 6.81 2.87 -4.38
N ASN A 92 5.95 1.87 -4.21
CA ASN A 92 6.18 0.78 -3.27
C ASN A 92 7.37 -0.12 -3.68
N LEU A 93 7.52 -0.41 -4.97
CA LEU A 93 8.68 -1.15 -5.48
C LEU A 93 9.97 -0.33 -5.36
N LEU A 94 9.91 0.97 -5.68
CA LEU A 94 11.03 1.87 -5.49
C LEU A 94 11.43 1.97 -4.02
N LEU A 95 10.46 2.04 -3.09
CA LEU A 95 10.66 1.99 -1.65
C LEU A 95 11.38 0.71 -1.23
N LEU A 96 10.93 -0.45 -1.68
CA LEU A 96 11.54 -1.74 -1.34
C LEU A 96 13.00 -1.81 -1.82
N LEU A 97 13.27 -1.40 -3.07
CA LEU A 97 14.63 -1.37 -3.61
C LEU A 97 15.52 -0.41 -2.82
N ARG A 98 15.03 0.80 -2.51
CA ARG A 98 15.77 1.79 -1.74
C ARG A 98 16.03 1.37 -0.30
N LEU A 99 15.06 0.68 0.31
CA LEU A 99 15.24 0.12 1.65
C LEU A 99 16.31 -0.98 1.67
N GLN A 100 16.35 -1.85 0.64
CA GLN A 100 17.43 -2.82 0.46
C GLN A 100 18.79 -2.14 0.33
N ILE A 101 18.89 -1.07 -0.47
CA ILE A 101 20.13 -0.30 -0.66
C ILE A 101 20.54 0.39 0.65
N ALA A 102 19.60 1.02 1.36
CA ALA A 102 19.86 1.69 2.63
C ALA A 102 20.37 0.71 3.69
N THR A 103 19.83 -0.50 3.71
CA THR A 103 20.25 -1.56 4.64
C THR A 103 21.68 -2.04 4.36
N GLU A 104 22.13 -2.04 3.10
CA GLU A 104 23.50 -2.47 2.76
C GLU A 104 24.52 -1.35 2.89
N ARG A 105 24.18 -0.13 2.46
CA ARG A 105 25.12 1.00 2.42
C ARG A 105 25.28 1.71 3.75
N ASP A 106 24.24 1.65 4.57
CA ASP A 106 24.16 2.27 5.89
C ASP A 106 24.47 3.79 5.93
N ARG A 107 24.08 4.52 4.89
CA ARG A 107 24.28 5.97 4.80
C ARG A 107 23.00 6.70 5.20
N VAL A 108 23.09 7.78 5.97
CA VAL A 108 21.95 8.60 6.39
C VAL A 108 21.11 9.08 5.19
N ASN A 109 21.76 9.49 4.11
CA ASN A 109 21.07 9.94 2.90
C ASN A 109 20.16 8.87 2.29
N ASP A 110 20.58 7.58 2.34
CA ASP A 110 19.73 6.49 1.84
C ASP A 110 18.46 6.34 2.68
N TRP A 111 18.53 6.54 4.00
CA TRP A 111 17.37 6.54 4.90
C TRP A 111 16.46 7.76 4.71
N VAL A 112 17.03 8.92 4.39
CA VAL A 112 16.26 10.11 3.99
C VAL A 112 15.45 9.81 2.72
N PHE A 113 16.08 9.22 1.70
CA PHE A 113 15.37 8.84 0.47
C PHE A 113 14.28 7.80 0.72
N VAL A 114 14.53 6.81 1.56
CA VAL A 114 13.50 5.83 1.98
C VAL A 114 12.32 6.57 2.61
N GLY A 115 12.57 7.53 3.51
CA GLY A 115 11.52 8.30 4.16
C GLY A 115 10.72 9.17 3.17
N ILE A 116 11.38 9.84 2.23
CA ILE A 116 10.71 10.65 1.19
C ILE A 116 9.79 9.77 0.33
N ILE A 117 10.29 8.62 -0.16
CA ILE A 117 9.49 7.71 -0.99
C ILE A 117 8.32 7.14 -0.18
N THR A 118 8.54 6.80 1.09
CA THR A 118 7.47 6.35 1.99
C THR A 118 6.40 7.43 2.17
N GLY A 119 6.79 8.68 2.36
CA GLY A 119 5.88 9.81 2.45
C GLY A 119 5.08 10.02 1.16
N LEU A 120 5.72 9.95 -0.02
CA LEU A 120 5.06 10.02 -1.32
C LEU A 120 4.07 8.86 -1.51
N SER A 121 4.47 7.64 -1.12
CA SER A 121 3.56 6.49 -1.14
C SER A 121 2.39 6.68 -0.17
N ALA A 122 2.61 7.26 1.02
CA ALA A 122 1.56 7.53 2.00
C ALA A 122 0.52 8.56 1.50
N ILE A 123 0.97 9.61 0.81
CA ILE A 123 0.05 10.58 0.20
C ILE A 123 -0.54 10.10 -1.14
N THR A 124 -0.20 8.87 -1.59
CA THR A 124 -0.89 8.12 -2.65
C THR A 124 -1.91 7.16 -2.05
N ARG A 125 -1.49 6.38 -1.05
CA ARG A 125 -2.30 5.45 -0.26
C ARG A 125 -1.77 5.31 1.16
N PRO A 126 -2.51 5.78 2.18
CA PRO A 126 -2.05 5.82 3.58
C PRO A 126 -1.72 4.45 4.21
N ASN A 127 -2.23 3.35 3.67
CA ASN A 127 -1.99 1.99 4.18
C ASN A 127 -0.50 1.62 4.28
N ILE A 128 0.38 2.22 3.46
CA ILE A 128 1.83 2.03 3.52
C ILE A 128 2.42 2.45 4.87
N LEU A 129 1.75 3.30 5.65
CA LEU A 129 2.20 3.73 6.97
C LEU A 129 2.29 2.57 7.96
N LEU A 130 1.49 1.51 7.78
CA LEU A 130 1.62 0.28 8.57
C LEU A 130 2.97 -0.40 8.30
N PHE A 131 3.38 -0.48 7.03
CA PHE A 131 4.71 -0.98 6.66
C PHE A 131 5.81 -0.06 7.19
N ALA A 132 5.64 1.27 7.11
CA ALA A 132 6.61 2.23 7.64
C ALA A 132 6.83 2.05 9.15
N GLY A 133 5.75 1.87 9.92
CA GLY A 133 5.83 1.54 11.35
C GLY A 133 6.56 0.21 11.60
N ALA A 134 6.24 -0.82 10.82
CA ALA A 134 6.91 -2.11 10.91
C ALA A 134 8.41 -2.02 10.55
N VAL A 135 8.78 -1.24 9.53
CA VAL A 135 10.19 -0.96 9.18
C VAL A 135 10.90 -0.22 10.31
N LEU A 136 10.25 0.77 10.92
CA LEU A 136 10.83 1.51 12.04
C LEU A 136 11.12 0.59 13.23
N ILE A 137 10.16 -0.26 13.61
CA ILE A 137 10.34 -1.26 14.67
C ILE A 137 11.47 -2.23 14.30
N TRP A 138 11.50 -2.70 13.05
CA TRP A 138 12.53 -3.59 12.56
C TRP A 138 13.92 -2.95 12.62
N VAL A 139 14.07 -1.70 12.16
CA VAL A 139 15.34 -0.95 12.22
C VAL A 139 15.78 -0.81 13.68
N LEU A 140 14.89 -0.42 14.59
CA LEU A 140 15.21 -0.26 16.00
C LEU A 140 15.55 -1.59 16.68
N GLY A 141 14.92 -2.69 16.24
CA GLY A 141 15.17 -4.04 16.76
C GLY A 141 16.45 -4.73 16.24
N GLN A 142 16.97 -4.28 15.09
CA GLN A 142 18.18 -4.86 14.45
C GLN A 142 19.50 -4.56 15.19
N ARG A 143 19.44 -3.89 16.33
CA ARG A 143 20.62 -3.49 17.13
C ARG A 143 21.62 -4.62 17.36
N ARG A 144 21.14 -5.83 17.69
CA ARG A 144 22.00 -7.01 17.93
C ARG A 144 22.65 -7.56 16.67
N TYR A 145 21.89 -7.63 15.59
CA TYR A 145 22.35 -8.19 14.33
C TYR A 145 23.52 -7.40 13.72
N TRP A 146 23.49 -6.07 13.79
CA TRP A 146 24.57 -5.22 13.28
C TRP A 146 25.84 -5.29 14.12
N VAL A 147 25.72 -5.52 15.42
CA VAL A 147 26.89 -5.76 16.31
C VAL A 147 27.57 -7.06 15.90
N GLU A 148 26.81 -8.14 15.73
CA GLU A 148 27.36 -9.47 15.42
C GLU A 148 27.98 -9.56 14.02
N THR A 149 27.44 -8.79 13.04
CA THR A 149 27.87 -8.93 11.63
C THR A 149 29.03 -8.01 11.25
N ASN A 150 29.15 -6.85 11.89
CA ASN A 150 30.12 -5.82 11.51
C ASN A 150 31.23 -5.56 12.55
N SER A 151 31.18 -6.22 13.69
CA SER A 151 32.26 -6.13 14.70
C SER A 151 33.09 -7.40 14.69
N PRO A 152 34.44 -7.29 14.70
CA PRO A 152 35.28 -8.43 14.96
C PRO A 152 34.95 -9.04 16.33
N PRO A 153 35.08 -10.36 16.53
CA PRO A 153 34.73 -11.02 17.81
C PRO A 153 35.33 -10.38 19.07
N ALA A 154 36.51 -9.80 18.96
CA ALA A 154 37.20 -9.10 20.06
C ALA A 154 36.59 -7.72 20.40
N GLN A 155 35.73 -7.13 19.53
CA GLN A 155 35.11 -5.81 19.76
C GLN A 155 33.64 -5.90 20.09
N ALA A 156 33.03 -7.07 20.03
CA ALA A 156 31.60 -7.25 20.31
C ALA A 156 31.22 -6.93 21.77
N ASP A 157 32.16 -7.06 22.68
CA ASP A 157 32.01 -6.73 24.09
C ASP A 157 32.45 -5.29 24.47
N ASP A 158 32.93 -4.50 23.50
CA ASP A 158 33.29 -3.10 23.75
C ASP A 158 32.04 -2.23 23.90
N ALA A 159 31.82 -1.67 25.08
CA ALA A 159 30.73 -0.79 25.42
C ALA A 159 30.63 0.44 24.45
N ASN A 160 31.78 0.92 23.96
CA ASN A 160 31.82 2.03 23.00
C ASN A 160 31.34 1.61 21.60
N ALA A 161 31.71 0.42 21.13
CA ALA A 161 31.20 -0.13 19.85
C ALA A 161 29.68 -0.31 19.91
N THR A 162 29.18 -0.92 20.99
CA THR A 162 27.73 -1.09 21.23
C THR A 162 26.99 0.25 21.31
N ARG A 163 27.57 1.27 21.92
CA ARG A 163 27.00 2.63 22.01
C ARG A 163 26.95 3.32 20.66
N ASN A 164 27.99 3.19 19.83
CA ASN A 164 28.05 3.78 18.50
C ASN A 164 27.03 3.15 17.56
N ILE A 165 26.87 1.83 17.56
CA ILE A 165 25.86 1.11 16.77
C ILE A 165 24.45 1.50 17.22
N SER A 166 24.22 1.63 18.52
CA SER A 166 22.95 2.12 19.08
C SER A 166 22.64 3.52 18.56
N ARG A 167 23.60 4.45 18.60
CA ARG A 167 23.43 5.83 18.12
C ARG A 167 23.10 5.85 16.61
N SER A 168 23.79 5.08 15.80
CA SER A 168 23.55 4.96 14.35
C SER A 168 22.12 4.49 14.06
N THR A 169 21.60 3.48 14.77
CA THR A 169 20.25 2.95 14.61
C THR A 169 19.18 3.98 14.91
N TYR A 170 19.32 4.75 15.99
CA TYR A 170 18.37 5.84 16.30
C TYR A 170 18.42 6.97 15.26
N VAL A 171 19.60 7.31 14.77
CA VAL A 171 19.77 8.33 13.70
C VAL A 171 19.05 7.90 12.43
N ARG A 172 19.15 6.64 12.02
CA ARG A 172 18.39 6.10 10.84
C ARG A 172 16.88 6.22 11.03
N GLY A 173 16.37 5.74 12.18
CA GLY A 173 14.94 5.85 12.50
C GLY A 173 14.45 7.30 12.54
N LEU A 174 15.27 8.21 13.10
CA LEU A 174 14.95 9.63 13.17
C LEU A 174 14.84 10.25 11.76
N PHE A 175 15.85 10.05 10.90
CA PHE A 175 15.85 10.60 9.55
C PHE A 175 14.75 10.00 8.67
N LEU A 176 14.48 8.69 8.81
CA LEU A 176 13.34 8.04 8.19
C LEU A 176 12.02 8.75 8.58
N THR A 177 11.79 8.91 9.89
CA THR A 177 10.56 9.53 10.42
C THR A 177 10.43 11.00 10.01
N ILE A 178 11.50 11.79 10.17
CA ILE A 178 11.49 13.22 9.78
C ILE A 178 11.17 13.36 8.29
N SER A 179 11.75 12.53 7.44
CA SER A 179 11.53 12.61 5.99
C SER A 179 10.10 12.22 5.61
N ILE A 180 9.49 11.21 6.27
CA ILE A 180 8.07 10.87 6.09
C ILE A 180 7.20 12.07 6.48
N VAL A 181 7.43 12.62 7.67
CA VAL A 181 6.67 13.77 8.20
C VAL A 181 6.84 14.99 7.30
N ALA A 182 8.03 15.26 6.81
CA ALA A 182 8.31 16.40 5.92
C ALA A 182 7.51 16.34 4.60
N VAL A 183 7.17 15.15 4.10
CA VAL A 183 6.33 14.99 2.91
C VAL A 183 4.83 15.08 3.26
N ILE A 184 4.41 14.52 4.39
CA ILE A 184 3.00 14.51 4.80
C ILE A 184 2.55 15.86 5.35
N LEU A 185 3.41 16.55 6.11
CA LEU A 185 3.08 17.78 6.83
C LEU A 185 2.53 18.90 5.93
N PRO A 186 3.08 19.20 4.74
CA PRO A 186 2.51 20.20 3.84
C PRO A 186 1.07 19.89 3.43
N ILE A 187 0.73 18.60 3.24
CA ILE A 187 -0.62 18.15 2.91
C ILE A 187 -1.56 18.36 4.10
N SER A 188 -1.13 17.95 5.30
CA SER A 188 -1.90 18.14 6.53
C SER A 188 -2.10 19.63 6.82
N ALA A 189 -1.07 20.46 6.65
CA ALA A 189 -1.15 21.91 6.81
C ALA A 189 -2.12 22.53 5.81
N ARG A 190 -2.06 22.14 4.53
CA ARG A 190 -3.02 22.59 3.51
C ARG A 190 -4.45 22.19 3.90
N ASN A 191 -4.67 20.94 4.32
CA ASN A 191 -5.98 20.45 4.70
C ASN A 191 -6.55 21.26 5.88
N TYR A 192 -5.72 21.55 6.88
CA TYR A 192 -6.10 22.38 8.01
C TYR A 192 -6.41 23.84 7.62
N VAL A 193 -5.54 24.48 6.83
CA VAL A 193 -5.71 25.88 6.42
C VAL A 193 -6.92 26.07 5.52
N ILE A 194 -7.18 25.15 4.59
CA ILE A 194 -8.30 25.27 3.64
C ILE A 194 -9.62 24.78 4.23
N GLY A 195 -9.60 23.66 4.96
CA GLY A 195 -10.80 23.01 5.47
C GLY A 195 -11.13 23.35 6.91
N ASN A 196 -10.25 24.03 7.64
CA ASN A 196 -10.32 24.21 9.11
C ASN A 196 -10.59 22.88 9.84
N ASP A 197 -10.00 21.78 9.30
CA ASP A 197 -10.25 20.41 9.75
C ASP A 197 -8.93 19.62 9.78
N PRO A 198 -8.58 18.93 10.89
CA PRO A 198 -7.29 18.25 11.06
C PRO A 198 -7.20 16.91 10.31
N VAL A 199 -7.50 16.91 9.01
CA VAL A 199 -7.34 15.73 8.15
C VAL A 199 -5.87 15.53 7.80
N LEU A 200 -5.27 14.43 8.26
CA LEU A 200 -3.85 14.16 8.07
C LEU A 200 -3.48 14.01 6.58
N ILE A 201 -4.14 13.13 5.83
CA ILE A 201 -3.91 12.87 4.41
C ILE A 201 -5.23 12.90 3.64
N SER A 202 -6.19 12.04 4.02
CA SER A 202 -7.50 11.90 3.40
C SER A 202 -8.55 11.52 4.44
N SER A 203 -9.82 11.86 4.19
CA SER A 203 -10.93 11.64 5.14
C SER A 203 -11.66 10.30 4.94
N ASN A 204 -11.42 9.58 3.85
CA ASN A 204 -12.13 8.34 3.53
C ASN A 204 -11.70 7.11 4.35
N GLY A 205 -10.71 7.26 5.25
CA GLY A 205 -10.20 6.14 6.05
C GLY A 205 -11.26 5.48 6.92
N GLY A 206 -12.10 6.28 7.59
CA GLY A 206 -13.13 5.77 8.48
C GLY A 206 -14.21 4.97 7.77
N ILE A 207 -14.77 5.50 6.68
CA ILE A 207 -15.78 4.77 5.91
C ILE A 207 -15.23 3.49 5.29
N ASN A 208 -13.98 3.50 4.82
CA ASN A 208 -13.32 2.30 4.31
C ASN A 208 -13.13 1.25 5.41
N PHE A 209 -12.79 1.67 6.64
CA PHE A 209 -12.71 0.79 7.78
C PHE A 209 -14.09 0.20 8.12
N TYR A 210 -15.14 1.02 8.16
CA TYR A 210 -16.51 0.57 8.45
C TYR A 210 -17.03 -0.40 7.39
N ILE A 211 -16.85 -0.11 6.10
CA ILE A 211 -17.26 -1.01 5.00
C ILE A 211 -16.71 -2.41 5.18
N GLY A 212 -15.48 -2.51 5.65
CA GLY A 212 -14.84 -3.80 5.93
C GLY A 212 -15.20 -4.42 7.28
N ASN A 213 -15.77 -3.67 8.24
CA ASN A 213 -15.93 -4.12 9.63
C ASN A 213 -17.31 -3.72 10.17
N ASN A 214 -18.35 -4.43 9.73
CA ASN A 214 -19.72 -4.27 10.19
C ASN A 214 -20.52 -5.57 10.00
N ALA A 215 -21.66 -5.69 10.65
CA ALA A 215 -22.52 -6.87 10.58
C ALA A 215 -23.11 -7.14 9.17
N ALA A 216 -23.23 -6.10 8.34
CA ALA A 216 -23.73 -6.18 6.98
C ALA A 216 -22.61 -6.20 5.92
N TYR A 217 -21.42 -6.73 6.27
CA TYR A 217 -20.22 -6.73 5.44
C TYR A 217 -20.47 -7.12 3.98
N ASP A 218 -21.24 -8.17 3.72
CA ASP A 218 -21.46 -8.68 2.36
C ASP A 218 -22.16 -7.66 1.45
N SER A 219 -23.04 -6.85 2.00
CA SER A 219 -23.73 -5.79 1.27
C SER A 219 -22.89 -4.51 1.17
N THR A 220 -22.15 -4.18 2.22
CA THR A 220 -21.34 -2.95 2.25
C THR A 220 -20.08 -3.07 1.41
N VAL A 221 -19.40 -4.21 1.40
CA VAL A 221 -18.20 -4.42 0.58
C VAL A 221 -18.49 -4.41 -0.91
N ALA A 222 -19.68 -4.86 -1.32
CA ALA A 222 -20.14 -4.86 -2.71
C ALA A 222 -20.97 -3.61 -3.09
N ILE A 223 -21.00 -2.58 -2.24
CA ILE A 223 -21.82 -1.39 -2.48
C ILE A 223 -21.35 -0.65 -3.73
N HIS A 224 -22.29 -0.39 -4.64
CA HIS A 224 -22.06 0.37 -5.85
C HIS A 224 -22.44 1.85 -5.66
N PRO A 225 -21.86 2.79 -6.46
CA PRO A 225 -22.33 4.15 -6.52
C PRO A 225 -23.83 4.22 -6.82
N GLY A 226 -24.60 4.98 -6.02
CA GLY A 226 -26.05 5.12 -6.13
C GLY A 226 -26.67 5.35 -4.77
N LEU A 227 -27.99 5.20 -4.66
CA LEU A 227 -28.77 5.55 -3.47
C LEU A 227 -28.29 4.88 -2.18
N HIS A 228 -27.88 3.62 -2.23
CA HIS A 228 -27.34 2.92 -1.04
C HIS A 228 -26.03 3.52 -0.55
N TRP A 229 -25.13 3.84 -1.49
CA TRP A 229 -23.88 4.54 -1.19
C TRP A 229 -24.14 5.92 -0.59
N GLU A 230 -25.04 6.69 -1.21
CA GLU A 230 -25.42 8.03 -0.75
C GLU A 230 -25.99 7.98 0.67
N ASN A 231 -26.90 7.02 0.93
CA ASN A 231 -27.47 6.86 2.26
C ASN A 231 -26.41 6.55 3.31
N LEU A 232 -25.44 5.67 2.99
CA LEU A 232 -24.33 5.35 3.88
C LEU A 232 -23.46 6.58 4.18
N VAL A 233 -23.00 7.29 3.15
CA VAL A 233 -22.12 8.47 3.30
C VAL A 233 -22.83 9.59 4.08
N MET A 234 -24.17 9.69 3.97
CA MET A 234 -24.97 10.71 4.65
C MET A 234 -25.36 10.37 6.09
N GLU A 235 -25.09 9.14 6.57
CA GLU A 235 -25.39 8.76 7.97
C GLU A 235 -24.75 9.71 9.00
N PRO A 236 -23.42 9.97 8.96
CA PRO A 236 -22.81 10.88 9.92
C PRO A 236 -23.32 12.32 9.79
N VAL A 237 -23.70 12.77 8.59
CA VAL A 237 -24.29 14.10 8.38
C VAL A 237 -25.64 14.22 9.08
N ARG A 238 -26.47 13.17 8.99
CA ARG A 238 -27.77 13.11 9.71
C ARG A 238 -27.58 13.05 11.22
N ALA A 239 -26.43 12.55 11.70
CA ALA A 239 -26.01 12.54 13.09
C ALA A 239 -25.29 13.82 13.54
N ASP A 240 -25.39 14.93 12.77
CA ASP A 240 -24.81 16.26 13.01
C ASP A 240 -23.27 16.33 13.00
N HIS A 241 -22.59 15.34 12.37
CA HIS A 241 -21.15 15.40 12.11
C HIS A 241 -20.88 16.22 10.84
N LYS A 242 -20.31 17.42 11.01
CA LYS A 242 -20.20 18.43 9.93
C LYS A 242 -18.90 18.34 9.16
N THR A 243 -17.79 18.06 9.86
CA THR A 243 -16.47 18.07 9.24
C THR A 243 -16.06 16.70 8.66
N PRO A 244 -15.20 16.64 7.64
CA PRO A 244 -14.68 15.38 7.12
C PRO A 244 -14.02 14.48 8.16
N SER A 245 -13.30 15.05 9.13
CA SER A 245 -12.67 14.29 10.21
C SER A 245 -13.69 13.71 11.20
N GLU A 246 -14.74 14.47 11.55
CA GLU A 246 -15.84 13.97 12.38
C GLU A 246 -16.57 12.80 11.72
N ARG A 247 -16.87 12.91 10.42
CA ARG A 247 -17.52 11.84 9.64
C ARG A 247 -16.64 10.60 9.57
N SER A 248 -15.33 10.78 9.36
CA SER A 248 -14.38 9.67 9.39
C SER A 248 -14.34 8.99 10.76
N THR A 249 -14.32 9.77 11.83
CA THR A 249 -14.32 9.28 13.22
C THR A 249 -15.61 8.53 13.55
N TYR A 250 -16.77 9.01 13.10
CA TYR A 250 -18.06 8.32 13.24
C TYR A 250 -17.98 6.90 12.70
N PHE A 251 -17.49 6.72 11.48
CA PHE A 251 -17.37 5.40 10.88
C PHE A 251 -16.31 4.51 11.54
N VAL A 252 -15.22 5.09 12.05
CA VAL A 252 -14.25 4.32 12.85
C VAL A 252 -14.91 3.79 14.12
N HIS A 253 -15.66 4.62 14.84
CA HIS A 253 -16.36 4.18 16.04
C HIS A 253 -17.40 3.11 15.72
N ALA A 254 -18.23 3.28 14.71
CA ALA A 254 -19.22 2.28 14.31
C ALA A 254 -18.59 0.92 13.97
N GLY A 255 -17.44 0.92 13.31
CA GLY A 255 -16.69 -0.31 13.04
C GLY A 255 -16.04 -0.93 14.28
N LEU A 256 -15.55 -0.10 15.21
CA LEU A 256 -15.00 -0.57 16.48
C LEU A 256 -16.08 -1.12 17.41
N ASP A 257 -17.24 -0.48 17.46
CA ASP A 257 -18.40 -0.94 18.25
C ASP A 257 -18.82 -2.36 17.79
N TYR A 258 -18.92 -2.60 16.48
CA TYR A 258 -19.16 -3.94 15.94
C TYR A 258 -18.10 -4.96 16.40
N ILE A 259 -16.82 -4.60 16.34
CA ILE A 259 -15.72 -5.49 16.75
C ILE A 259 -15.80 -5.83 18.23
N LEU A 260 -16.14 -4.84 19.09
CA LEU A 260 -16.17 -5.01 20.54
C LEU A 260 -17.45 -5.70 21.02
N GLU A 261 -18.59 -5.43 20.38
CA GLU A 261 -19.89 -6.01 20.75
C GLU A 261 -20.06 -7.44 20.21
N GLN A 262 -19.46 -7.75 19.05
CA GLN A 262 -19.60 -9.04 18.37
C GLN A 262 -18.24 -9.67 18.03
N PRO A 263 -17.37 -9.96 19.03
CA PRO A 263 -15.99 -10.40 18.78
C PRO A 263 -15.90 -11.78 18.09
N VAL A 264 -16.87 -12.66 18.30
CA VAL A 264 -16.92 -13.99 17.67
C VAL A 264 -17.24 -13.84 16.17
N ASP A 265 -18.27 -13.05 15.85
CA ASP A 265 -18.67 -12.79 14.44
C ASP A 265 -17.58 -12.06 13.69
N TYR A 266 -16.90 -11.11 14.36
CA TYR A 266 -15.73 -10.45 13.80
C TYR A 266 -14.58 -11.43 13.53
N GLY A 267 -14.33 -12.39 14.43
CA GLY A 267 -13.34 -13.45 14.20
C GLY A 267 -13.67 -14.30 12.97
N ILE A 268 -14.94 -14.66 12.79
CA ILE A 268 -15.43 -15.37 11.59
C ILE A 268 -15.25 -14.50 10.34
N LEU A 269 -15.58 -13.20 10.42
CA LEU A 269 -15.41 -12.24 9.34
C LEU A 269 -13.94 -12.11 8.93
N LEU A 270 -13.00 -12.03 9.88
CA LEU A 270 -11.55 -12.01 9.58
C LEU A 270 -11.11 -13.29 8.85
N GLY A 271 -11.58 -14.44 9.26
CA GLY A 271 -11.33 -15.71 8.56
C GLY A 271 -11.85 -15.68 7.12
N LYS A 272 -13.07 -15.16 6.90
CA LYS A 272 -13.66 -14.96 5.59
C LYS A 272 -12.84 -14.00 4.72
N LYS A 273 -12.43 -12.85 5.26
CA LYS A 273 -11.60 -11.86 4.57
C LYS A 273 -10.24 -12.45 4.18
N LEU A 274 -9.61 -13.20 5.08
CA LEU A 274 -8.36 -13.89 4.77
C LEU A 274 -8.53 -14.90 3.64
N TRP A 275 -9.62 -15.66 3.62
CA TRP A 275 -9.96 -16.55 2.52
C TRP A 275 -10.18 -15.80 1.21
N LEU A 276 -10.97 -14.71 1.23
CA LEU A 276 -11.21 -13.87 0.05
C LEU A 276 -9.93 -13.24 -0.50
N PHE A 277 -9.00 -12.85 0.37
CA PHE A 277 -7.69 -12.33 -0.04
C PHE A 277 -6.89 -13.36 -0.86
N TRP A 278 -6.98 -14.66 -0.52
CA TRP A 278 -6.16 -15.71 -1.14
C TRP A 278 -6.84 -16.47 -2.26
N ASN A 279 -8.16 -16.46 -2.34
CA ASN A 279 -8.90 -17.30 -3.31
C ASN A 279 -8.89 -16.73 -4.74
N GLY A 280 -8.44 -15.48 -4.94
CA GLY A 280 -8.37 -14.83 -6.25
C GLY A 280 -9.71 -14.40 -6.82
N SER A 281 -10.81 -14.53 -6.07
CA SER A 281 -12.14 -14.12 -6.49
C SER A 281 -12.28 -12.60 -6.34
N GLU A 282 -12.51 -11.90 -7.45
CA GLU A 282 -12.66 -10.44 -7.42
C GLU A 282 -14.07 -10.04 -6.98
N ILE A 283 -14.16 -9.16 -6.00
CA ILE A 283 -15.42 -8.55 -5.58
C ILE A 283 -15.76 -7.45 -6.58
N LYS A 284 -16.78 -7.66 -7.40
CA LYS A 284 -17.25 -6.67 -8.39
C LYS A 284 -17.88 -5.48 -7.67
N ARG A 285 -17.15 -4.39 -7.58
CA ARG A 285 -17.61 -3.16 -6.94
C ARG A 285 -17.89 -2.05 -7.96
N ASN A 286 -16.87 -1.33 -8.41
CA ASN A 286 -17.01 -0.20 -9.34
C ASN A 286 -16.77 -0.61 -10.79
N ALA A 287 -15.99 -1.64 -11.04
CA ALA A 287 -15.72 -2.19 -12.35
C ALA A 287 -15.49 -3.71 -12.27
N ALA A 288 -15.95 -4.45 -13.26
CA ALA A 288 -15.56 -5.83 -13.44
C ALA A 288 -14.27 -5.86 -14.26
N ILE A 289 -13.14 -6.12 -13.61
CA ILE A 289 -11.81 -6.10 -14.26
C ILE A 289 -11.73 -7.06 -15.46
N TYR A 290 -12.50 -8.16 -15.43
CA TYR A 290 -12.58 -9.13 -16.52
C TYR A 290 -13.45 -8.68 -17.70
N TYR A 291 -14.21 -7.58 -17.61
CA TYR A 291 -15.04 -7.10 -18.71
C TYR A 291 -14.20 -6.69 -19.93
N LEU A 292 -13.09 -5.98 -19.69
CA LEU A 292 -12.24 -5.48 -20.77
C LEU A 292 -11.49 -6.58 -21.53
N ARG A 293 -11.36 -7.80 -20.95
CA ARG A 293 -10.78 -8.94 -21.68
C ARG A 293 -11.53 -9.28 -22.96
N ASN A 294 -12.84 -9.01 -23.03
CA ASN A 294 -13.64 -9.27 -24.20
C ASN A 294 -13.32 -8.32 -25.37
N HIS A 295 -12.62 -7.23 -25.08
CA HIS A 295 -12.24 -6.20 -26.04
C HIS A 295 -10.72 -6.12 -26.29
N SER A 296 -9.93 -7.01 -25.66
CA SER A 296 -8.47 -7.02 -25.76
C SER A 296 -7.93 -8.45 -25.85
N THR A 297 -7.28 -8.77 -26.95
CA THR A 297 -6.62 -10.08 -27.14
C THR A 297 -5.53 -10.34 -26.09
N ILE A 298 -4.81 -9.31 -25.67
CA ILE A 298 -3.77 -9.42 -24.62
C ILE A 298 -4.45 -9.78 -23.30
N LEU A 299 -5.46 -9.04 -22.87
CA LEU A 299 -6.13 -9.30 -21.60
C LEU A 299 -6.91 -10.63 -21.62
N SER A 300 -7.49 -11.02 -22.76
CA SER A 300 -8.16 -12.33 -22.88
C SER A 300 -7.21 -13.51 -22.70
N THR A 301 -5.95 -13.34 -23.06
CA THR A 301 -4.89 -14.35 -22.89
C THR A 301 -4.29 -14.33 -21.49
N LEU A 302 -4.16 -13.15 -20.89
CA LEU A 302 -3.45 -12.95 -19.62
C LEU A 302 -4.36 -12.87 -18.38
N MET A 303 -5.68 -12.93 -18.55
CA MET A 303 -6.66 -12.88 -17.45
C MET A 303 -7.82 -13.82 -17.73
N TRP A 304 -8.16 -14.72 -16.79
CA TRP A 304 -9.37 -15.56 -16.85
C TRP A 304 -9.82 -15.99 -15.45
N GLU A 305 -11.12 -16.24 -15.32
CA GLU A 305 -11.78 -16.65 -14.06
C GLU A 305 -12.06 -18.16 -13.94
N HIS A 306 -11.90 -18.93 -15.03
CA HIS A 306 -12.28 -20.33 -15.04
C HIS A 306 -11.20 -21.22 -14.44
N LEU A 307 -11.57 -22.15 -13.55
CA LEU A 307 -10.73 -23.10 -12.81
C LEU A 307 -9.79 -22.44 -11.81
N ILE A 308 -9.07 -21.41 -12.21
CA ILE A 308 -8.13 -20.62 -11.41
C ILE A 308 -8.31 -19.18 -11.84
N SER A 309 -8.50 -18.25 -10.91
CA SER A 309 -8.51 -16.83 -11.22
C SER A 309 -7.09 -16.38 -11.61
N PHE A 310 -6.76 -16.55 -12.87
CA PHE A 310 -5.42 -16.19 -13.37
C PHE A 310 -5.33 -14.67 -13.60
N PRO A 311 -4.24 -14.04 -13.24
CA PRO A 311 -2.96 -14.61 -12.77
C PRO A 311 -2.87 -14.82 -11.25
N PHE A 312 -3.71 -14.17 -10.44
CA PHE A 312 -3.57 -14.16 -8.99
C PHE A 312 -3.72 -15.55 -8.35
N GLY A 313 -4.68 -16.35 -8.78
CA GLY A 313 -4.91 -17.70 -8.25
C GLY A 313 -3.75 -18.68 -8.47
N LEU A 314 -2.83 -18.36 -9.41
CA LEU A 314 -1.57 -19.09 -9.56
C LEU A 314 -0.47 -18.52 -8.68
N ILE A 315 -0.36 -17.19 -8.62
CA ILE A 315 0.74 -16.51 -7.92
C ILE A 315 0.55 -16.57 -6.40
N SER A 316 -0.69 -16.50 -5.91
CA SER A 316 -0.95 -16.48 -4.46
C SER A 316 -0.47 -17.74 -3.73
N PRO A 317 -0.72 -19.01 -4.18
CA PRO A 317 -0.17 -20.17 -3.53
C PRO A 317 1.36 -20.26 -3.66
N LEU A 318 1.93 -19.83 -4.80
CA LEU A 318 3.38 -19.76 -4.95
C LEU A 318 4.01 -18.73 -3.99
N ALA A 319 3.35 -17.60 -3.76
CA ALA A 319 3.78 -16.61 -2.78
C ALA A 319 3.74 -17.15 -1.35
N LEU A 320 2.68 -17.89 -0.98
CA LEU A 320 2.59 -18.57 0.32
C LEU A 320 3.72 -19.58 0.52
N ILE A 321 3.97 -20.43 -0.48
CA ILE A 321 5.09 -21.37 -0.46
C ILE A 321 6.41 -20.62 -0.28
N GLY A 322 6.61 -19.53 -1.04
CA GLY A 322 7.80 -18.68 -0.93
C GLY A 322 7.97 -18.08 0.46
N LEU A 323 6.90 -17.59 1.08
CA LEU A 323 6.92 -17.08 2.46
C LEU A 323 7.32 -18.17 3.46
N VAL A 324 6.77 -19.38 3.33
CA VAL A 324 7.09 -20.52 4.22
C VAL A 324 8.54 -20.96 4.02
N LEU A 325 8.99 -21.17 2.79
CA LEU A 325 10.36 -21.63 2.49
C LEU A 325 11.42 -20.63 2.95
N THR A 326 11.12 -19.35 2.84
CA THR A 326 12.04 -18.28 3.24
C THR A 326 11.91 -17.89 4.71
N TRP A 327 10.97 -18.46 5.48
CA TRP A 327 10.68 -18.05 6.86
C TRP A 327 11.88 -18.07 7.80
N ARG A 328 12.73 -19.10 7.65
CA ARG A 328 13.95 -19.27 8.46
C ARG A 328 15.18 -18.52 7.93
N HIS A 329 15.08 -17.91 6.75
CA HIS A 329 16.18 -17.12 6.19
C HIS A 329 16.39 -15.83 6.99
N ARG A 330 17.60 -15.65 7.51
CA ARG A 330 17.96 -14.47 8.31
C ARG A 330 18.44 -13.27 7.48
N SER A 331 18.38 -13.34 6.15
CA SER A 331 18.77 -12.22 5.28
C SER A 331 17.90 -10.98 5.55
N PRO A 332 18.50 -9.81 5.82
CA PRO A 332 17.76 -8.56 5.96
C PRO A 332 16.92 -8.22 4.75
N LEU A 333 17.42 -8.50 3.54
CA LEU A 333 16.72 -8.23 2.28
C LEU A 333 15.43 -9.05 2.14
N ILE A 334 15.48 -10.34 2.49
CA ILE A 334 14.30 -11.22 2.51
C ILE A 334 13.36 -10.80 3.63
N SER A 335 13.88 -10.37 4.77
CA SER A 335 13.07 -9.88 5.90
C SER A 335 12.25 -8.64 5.52
N ILE A 336 12.81 -7.72 4.75
CA ILE A 336 12.09 -6.56 4.20
C ILE A 336 10.91 -7.00 3.33
N LEU A 337 11.11 -7.97 2.43
CA LEU A 337 10.03 -8.48 1.56
C LEU A 337 8.92 -9.16 2.36
N ARG A 338 9.28 -9.97 3.36
CA ARG A 338 8.29 -10.58 4.26
C ARG A 338 7.53 -9.54 5.07
N LEU A 339 8.23 -8.55 5.60
CA LEU A 339 7.64 -7.47 6.37
C LEU A 339 6.64 -6.67 5.52
N TYR A 340 7.01 -6.38 4.27
CA TYR A 340 6.10 -5.72 3.33
C TYR A 340 4.87 -6.59 3.03
N ALA A 341 5.06 -7.85 2.66
CA ALA A 341 3.96 -8.76 2.37
C ALA A 341 2.99 -8.89 3.56
N LEU A 342 3.54 -9.15 4.77
CA LEU A 342 2.71 -9.32 5.97
C LEU A 342 1.98 -8.02 6.36
N SER A 343 2.64 -6.87 6.31
CA SER A 343 1.99 -5.59 6.63
C SER A 343 0.92 -5.22 5.61
N TYR A 344 1.14 -5.54 4.32
CA TYR A 344 0.15 -5.31 3.27
C TYR A 344 -1.07 -6.23 3.44
N ILE A 345 -0.86 -7.54 3.63
CA ILE A 345 -1.93 -8.51 3.93
C ILE A 345 -2.74 -8.03 5.14
N LEU A 346 -2.05 -7.65 6.23
CA LEU A 346 -2.69 -7.18 7.44
C LEU A 346 -3.53 -5.92 7.18
N SER A 347 -2.99 -4.94 6.44
CA SER A 347 -3.71 -3.71 6.11
C SER A 347 -4.97 -3.98 5.28
N VAL A 348 -4.88 -4.89 4.30
CA VAL A 348 -6.03 -5.25 3.45
C VAL A 348 -7.08 -6.02 4.25
N VAL A 349 -6.69 -7.04 5.01
CA VAL A 349 -7.61 -7.87 5.80
C VAL A 349 -8.29 -7.06 6.91
N ILE A 350 -7.58 -6.13 7.59
CA ILE A 350 -8.20 -5.29 8.62
C ILE A 350 -9.19 -4.29 8.00
N PHE A 351 -8.82 -3.65 6.89
CA PHE A 351 -9.65 -2.57 6.32
C PHE A 351 -10.71 -3.07 5.37
N PHE A 352 -10.36 -3.96 4.44
CA PHE A 352 -11.22 -4.23 3.30
C PHE A 352 -11.47 -5.71 3.05
N VAL A 353 -10.62 -6.30 2.35
CA VAL A 353 -10.75 -7.36 1.35
C VAL A 353 -11.76 -7.07 0.30
#